data_6e8c467de1a8e20cc333de4e03c979b0
#
_entry.id   6e8c467de1a8e20cc333de4e03c979b0
#
_cell.length_a   1.000
_cell.length_b   1.000
_cell.length_c   1.000
_cell.angle_alpha   90.00
_cell.angle_beta   90.00
_cell.angle_gamma   90.00
#
_symmetry.space_group_name_H-M   'P 1'
#
loop_
_entity.id
_entity.type
_entity.pdbx_description
1 polymer ?
#
loop_
_entity_poly.entity_id
_entity_poly.type
_entity_poly.pdbx_seq_one_letter_code
_entity_poly.pdbx_strand_id
1 'polypeptide(L)'
;MEYLKTKLELVDGIKSSKIEDKIAKKVTKFYTNKPFPNYKIDDDKITISEKGNKNYLASKFKEFVGYNKNVLEVGCGTGQLSIYFSTGNNNQIVSLDATLESLKVAKNFADKNNINNIEFVNTDILDDVLTENFFDFIWCNGVLHHTKDPYKSFCIISKSLRKEGYILVGLYNRFGRARTIIRKYLYKIFGKNILKILDPTLKK
;
A
#
# COMPACT_ATOMS: atom_id res chain seq x y z
N MET A 1 -18.08 8.83 13.07
CA MET A 1 -16.75 9.32 13.50
C MET A 1 -15.91 9.52 12.26
N GLU A 2 -15.18 10.63 12.19
CA GLU A 2 -14.34 10.95 11.05
C GLU A 2 -12.94 10.32 11.24
N TYR A 3 -12.43 9.63 10.21
CA TYR A 3 -11.13 8.94 10.27
C TYR A 3 -9.92 9.88 10.09
N LEU A 4 -10.18 11.15 9.74
CA LEU A 4 -9.17 12.19 9.64
C LEU A 4 -9.37 13.21 10.76
N LYS A 5 -8.28 13.59 11.43
CA LYS A 5 -8.26 14.67 12.44
C LYS A 5 -7.98 16.05 11.83
N THR A 6 -7.59 16.11 10.56
CA THR A 6 -7.32 17.34 9.81
C THR A 6 -8.10 17.36 8.51
N LYS A 7 -8.59 18.51 8.10
CA LYS A 7 -9.26 18.70 6.81
C LYS A 7 -8.18 18.70 5.72
N LEU A 8 -8.33 17.83 4.73
CA LEU A 8 -7.48 17.75 3.55
C LEU A 8 -8.16 18.38 2.34
N GLU A 9 -7.36 18.86 1.39
CA GLU A 9 -7.87 19.34 0.10
C GLU A 9 -8.39 18.17 -0.74
N LEU A 10 -9.36 18.43 -1.61
CA LEU A 10 -9.88 17.43 -2.53
C LEU A 10 -9.24 17.63 -3.91
N VAL A 11 -8.45 16.68 -4.36
CA VAL A 11 -7.80 16.67 -5.67
C VAL A 11 -8.30 15.45 -6.45
N ASP A 12 -8.99 15.66 -7.54
CA ASP A 12 -9.59 14.58 -8.37
C ASP A 12 -10.44 13.57 -7.54
N GLY A 13 -11.16 14.08 -6.53
CA GLY A 13 -11.96 13.26 -5.64
C GLY A 13 -11.18 12.47 -4.58
N ILE A 14 -9.88 12.76 -4.41
CA ILE A 14 -9.00 12.14 -3.42
C ILE A 14 -8.63 13.19 -2.37
N LYS A 15 -8.80 12.87 -1.08
CA LYS A 15 -8.37 13.72 0.03
C LYS A 15 -6.84 13.76 0.05
N SER A 16 -6.26 14.94 -0.13
CA SER A 16 -4.82 15.09 -0.38
C SER A 16 -4.17 16.12 0.54
N SER A 17 -3.00 15.78 1.08
CA SER A 17 -2.06 16.70 1.70
C SER A 17 -0.90 17.02 0.74
N LYS A 18 -0.21 18.14 0.99
CA LYS A 18 0.98 18.50 0.23
C LYS A 18 2.17 17.69 0.74
N ILE A 19 2.70 16.81 -0.09
CA ILE A 19 3.90 16.02 0.25
C ILE A 19 5.13 16.94 0.23
N GLU A 20 5.74 17.18 1.39
CA GLU A 20 6.90 18.09 1.52
C GLU A 20 8.22 17.36 1.75
N ASP A 21 8.20 16.18 2.37
CA ASP A 21 9.40 15.41 2.66
C ASP A 21 10.17 14.99 1.40
N LYS A 22 11.50 15.16 1.42
CA LYS A 22 12.38 14.86 0.28
C LYS A 22 12.42 13.36 -0.07
N ILE A 23 12.34 12.49 0.95
CA ILE A 23 12.36 11.03 0.73
C ILE A 23 11.03 10.59 0.16
N ALA A 24 9.91 11.07 0.74
CA ALA A 24 8.58 10.84 0.20
C ALA A 24 8.47 11.31 -1.26
N LYS A 25 8.93 12.52 -1.59
CA LYS A 25 8.98 13.03 -2.98
C LYS A 25 9.78 12.13 -3.92
N LYS A 26 10.89 11.56 -3.46
CA LYS A 26 11.70 10.64 -4.29
C LYS A 26 10.97 9.33 -4.55
N VAL A 27 10.31 8.78 -3.54
CA VAL A 27 9.48 7.56 -3.66
C VAL A 27 8.30 7.82 -4.58
N THR A 28 7.57 8.92 -4.36
CA THR A 28 6.45 9.36 -5.19
C THR A 28 6.86 9.48 -6.66
N LYS A 29 7.96 10.20 -6.96
CA LYS A 29 8.47 10.35 -8.32
C LYS A 29 8.76 9.01 -9.01
N PHE A 30 9.25 8.02 -8.28
CA PHE A 30 9.48 6.67 -8.82
C PHE A 30 8.17 5.99 -9.23
N TYR A 31 7.17 6.01 -8.35
CA TYR A 31 5.89 5.34 -8.58
C TYR A 31 4.95 6.12 -9.50
N THR A 32 5.08 7.45 -9.63
CA THR A 32 4.36 8.25 -10.63
C THR A 32 4.61 7.72 -12.05
N ASN A 33 5.86 7.38 -12.36
CA ASN A 33 6.20 6.85 -13.68
C ASN A 33 5.90 5.36 -13.86
N LYS A 34 5.74 4.62 -12.77
CA LYS A 34 5.51 3.17 -12.76
C LYS A 34 4.57 2.80 -11.61
N PRO A 35 3.28 3.13 -11.71
CA PRO A 35 2.30 2.74 -10.70
C PRO A 35 2.33 1.22 -10.48
N PHE A 36 2.27 0.80 -9.21
CA PHE A 36 2.35 -0.61 -8.86
C PHE A 36 1.37 -0.95 -7.72
N PRO A 37 0.74 -2.13 -7.79
CA PRO A 37 0.72 -3.11 -8.88
C PRO A 37 -0.11 -2.63 -10.09
N ASN A 38 0.22 -3.10 -11.31
CA ASN A 38 -0.54 -2.73 -12.50
C ASN A 38 -1.81 -3.58 -12.65
N TYR A 39 -2.90 -2.94 -13.08
CA TYR A 39 -4.09 -3.64 -13.55
C TYR A 39 -3.87 -4.13 -14.98
N LYS A 40 -4.45 -5.29 -15.29
CA LYS A 40 -4.62 -5.76 -16.66
C LYS A 40 -5.88 -5.16 -17.28
N ILE A 41 -5.98 -5.19 -18.60
CA ILE A 41 -7.15 -4.65 -19.33
C ILE A 41 -8.45 -5.34 -18.88
N ASP A 42 -8.38 -6.65 -18.61
CA ASP A 42 -9.51 -7.50 -18.26
C ASP A 42 -9.75 -7.61 -16.75
N ASP A 43 -9.00 -6.84 -15.93
CA ASP A 43 -9.17 -6.89 -14.49
C ASP A 43 -10.49 -6.19 -14.09
N ASP A 44 -11.27 -6.90 -13.30
CA ASP A 44 -12.47 -6.44 -12.61
C ASP A 44 -12.40 -6.79 -11.10
N LYS A 45 -13.46 -6.47 -10.34
CA LYS A 45 -13.51 -6.79 -8.91
C LYS A 45 -13.43 -8.29 -8.61
N ILE A 46 -13.89 -9.14 -9.54
CA ILE A 46 -13.87 -10.61 -9.36
C ILE A 46 -12.44 -11.10 -9.53
N THR A 47 -11.78 -10.72 -10.61
CA THR A 47 -10.38 -11.11 -10.88
C THR A 47 -9.43 -10.60 -9.80
N ILE A 48 -9.65 -9.40 -9.25
CA ILE A 48 -8.87 -8.90 -8.11
C ILE A 48 -9.15 -9.72 -6.84
N SER A 49 -10.39 -10.12 -6.61
CA SER A 49 -10.74 -10.99 -5.47
C SER A 49 -10.07 -12.37 -5.59
N GLU A 50 -10.06 -12.95 -6.79
CA GLU A 50 -9.35 -14.21 -7.03
C GLU A 50 -7.83 -14.10 -6.83
N LYS A 51 -7.21 -13.01 -7.29
CA LYS A 51 -5.79 -12.73 -7.04
C LYS A 51 -5.51 -12.58 -5.54
N GLY A 52 -6.37 -11.88 -4.82
CA GLY A 52 -6.28 -11.72 -3.37
C GLY A 52 -6.38 -13.05 -2.63
N ASN A 53 -7.32 -13.91 -3.02
CA ASN A 53 -7.48 -15.25 -2.43
C ASN A 53 -6.25 -16.15 -2.66
N LYS A 54 -5.54 -15.98 -3.79
CA LYS A 54 -4.28 -16.69 -4.07
C LYS A 54 -3.09 -16.18 -3.26
N ASN A 55 -3.18 -14.96 -2.73
CA ASN A 55 -2.17 -14.42 -1.82
C ASN A 55 -2.47 -14.90 -0.40
N TYR A 56 -1.72 -15.89 0.06
CA TYR A 56 -1.93 -16.54 1.35
C TYR A 56 -2.03 -15.53 2.51
N LEU A 57 -1.12 -14.56 2.60
CA LEU A 57 -1.10 -13.60 3.71
C LEU A 57 -2.32 -12.66 3.66
N ALA A 58 -2.68 -12.16 2.48
CA ALA A 58 -3.84 -11.29 2.31
C ALA A 58 -5.15 -12.03 2.57
N SER A 59 -5.25 -13.30 2.12
CA SER A 59 -6.40 -14.15 2.37
C SER A 59 -6.60 -14.43 3.87
N LYS A 60 -5.53 -14.79 4.58
CA LYS A 60 -5.60 -15.01 6.03
C LYS A 60 -5.89 -13.73 6.81
N PHE A 61 -5.35 -12.60 6.38
CA PHE A 61 -5.69 -11.31 6.99
C PHE A 61 -7.17 -10.98 6.80
N LYS A 62 -7.70 -11.12 5.58
CA LYS A 62 -9.12 -10.86 5.29
C LYS A 62 -10.05 -11.77 6.10
N GLU A 63 -9.71 -13.06 6.22
CA GLU A 63 -10.44 -14.03 7.05
C GLU A 63 -10.44 -13.60 8.52
N PHE A 64 -9.28 -13.17 9.04
CA PHE A 64 -9.13 -12.72 10.43
C PHE A 64 -9.89 -11.40 10.72
N VAL A 65 -9.88 -10.46 9.78
CA VAL A 65 -10.63 -9.21 9.90
C VAL A 65 -12.13 -9.43 10.00
N GLY A 66 -12.67 -10.37 9.24
CA GLY A 66 -14.11 -10.66 9.23
C GLY A 66 -14.94 -9.54 8.59
N TYR A 67 -16.05 -9.14 9.23
CA TYR A 67 -17.09 -8.30 8.65
C TYR A 67 -17.28 -7.00 9.44
N ASN A 68 -17.79 -5.94 8.75
CA ASN A 68 -18.21 -4.65 9.34
C ASN A 68 -17.09 -3.97 10.15
N LYS A 69 -15.87 -3.97 9.65
CA LYS A 69 -14.69 -3.40 10.29
C LYS A 69 -14.18 -2.16 9.54
N ASN A 70 -13.55 -1.26 10.30
CA ASN A 70 -12.76 -0.18 9.74
C ASN A 70 -11.32 -0.65 9.55
N VAL A 71 -10.86 -0.70 8.32
CA VAL A 71 -9.53 -1.20 7.96
C VAL A 71 -8.71 -0.10 7.31
N LEU A 72 -7.48 0.09 7.76
CA LEU A 72 -6.52 0.97 7.12
C LEU A 72 -5.52 0.13 6.30
N GLU A 73 -5.38 0.45 5.02
CA GLU A 73 -4.25 0.00 4.21
C GLU A 73 -3.25 1.14 4.03
N VAL A 74 -2.03 0.95 4.51
CA VAL A 74 -0.93 1.92 4.40
C VAL A 74 -0.02 1.54 3.25
N GLY A 75 0.22 2.49 2.33
CA GLY A 75 1.02 2.27 1.12
C GLY A 75 0.29 1.39 0.11
N CYS A 76 -0.98 1.69 -0.14
CA CYS A 76 -1.86 0.87 -0.97
C CYS A 76 -1.47 0.84 -2.47
N GLY A 77 -0.63 1.77 -2.94
CA GLY A 77 -0.28 1.91 -4.35
C GLY A 77 -1.52 2.09 -5.22
N THR A 78 -1.72 1.22 -6.20
CA THR A 78 -2.91 1.24 -7.06
C THR A 78 -4.13 0.54 -6.45
N GLY A 79 -4.12 0.20 -5.15
CA GLY A 79 -5.29 -0.20 -4.37
C GLY A 79 -5.81 -1.62 -4.61
N GLN A 80 -5.05 -2.53 -5.22
CA GLN A 80 -5.55 -3.89 -5.47
C GLN A 80 -5.93 -4.64 -4.20
N LEU A 81 -5.17 -4.48 -3.10
CA LEU A 81 -5.51 -5.09 -1.82
C LEU A 81 -6.68 -4.37 -1.13
N SER A 82 -6.77 -3.03 -1.26
CA SER A 82 -7.94 -2.28 -0.78
C SER A 82 -9.22 -2.79 -1.41
N ILE A 83 -9.22 -2.98 -2.75
CA ILE A 83 -10.33 -3.59 -3.49
C ILE A 83 -10.66 -4.98 -2.94
N TYR A 84 -9.63 -5.80 -2.74
CA TYR A 84 -9.82 -7.16 -2.19
C TYR A 84 -10.42 -7.14 -0.78
N PHE A 85 -9.94 -6.26 0.11
CA PHE A 85 -10.43 -6.18 1.49
C PHE A 85 -11.84 -5.58 1.57
N SER A 86 -12.24 -4.73 0.62
CA SER A 86 -13.57 -4.12 0.58
C SER A 86 -14.66 -5.08 0.09
N THR A 87 -14.28 -6.14 -0.63
CA THR A 87 -15.23 -7.00 -1.35
C THR A 87 -15.79 -8.10 -0.44
N GLY A 88 -17.13 -8.19 -0.34
CA GLY A 88 -17.83 -9.32 0.29
C GLY A 88 -17.97 -9.28 1.81
N ASN A 89 -17.36 -8.32 2.51
CA ASN A 89 -17.27 -8.30 3.96
C ASN A 89 -17.92 -7.05 4.62
N ASN A 90 -18.44 -6.14 3.81
CA ASN A 90 -18.96 -4.83 4.27
C ASN A 90 -17.99 -4.04 5.16
N ASN A 91 -16.67 -4.25 4.95
CA ASN A 91 -15.65 -3.49 5.63
C ASN A 91 -15.50 -2.10 5.00
N GLN A 92 -15.26 -1.08 5.82
CA GLN A 92 -14.92 0.25 5.36
C GLN A 92 -13.40 0.36 5.28
N ILE A 93 -12.88 0.64 4.10
CA ILE A 93 -11.43 0.68 3.86
C ILE A 93 -10.98 2.14 3.71
N VAL A 94 -9.94 2.52 4.43
CA VAL A 94 -9.19 3.74 4.17
C VAL A 94 -7.85 3.34 3.58
N SER A 95 -7.56 3.85 2.40
CA SER A 95 -6.37 3.50 1.60
C SER A 95 -5.45 4.69 1.50
N LEU A 96 -4.30 4.62 2.15
CA LEU A 96 -3.33 5.70 2.25
C LEU A 96 -2.12 5.43 1.38
N ASP A 97 -1.74 6.39 0.54
CA ASP A 97 -0.49 6.37 -0.23
C ASP A 97 0.04 7.79 -0.45
N ALA A 98 1.35 7.94 -0.51
CA ALA A 98 1.98 9.22 -0.82
C ALA A 98 1.94 9.56 -2.32
N THR A 99 1.60 8.61 -3.20
CA THR A 99 1.64 8.77 -4.65
C THR A 99 0.24 9.02 -5.20
N LEU A 100 -0.11 10.27 -5.47
CA LEU A 100 -1.41 10.68 -5.98
C LEU A 100 -1.77 9.94 -7.29
N GLU A 101 -0.83 9.78 -8.20
CA GLU A 101 -1.08 9.10 -9.49
C GLU A 101 -1.44 7.62 -9.31
N SER A 102 -0.86 6.94 -8.32
CA SER A 102 -1.26 5.57 -7.97
C SER A 102 -2.70 5.52 -7.43
N LEU A 103 -3.05 6.47 -6.57
CA LEU A 103 -4.40 6.57 -6.00
C LEU A 103 -5.46 6.94 -7.06
N LYS A 104 -5.12 7.76 -8.07
CA LYS A 104 -6.00 8.01 -9.21
C LYS A 104 -6.34 6.72 -9.97
N VAL A 105 -5.35 5.86 -10.18
CA VAL A 105 -5.57 4.54 -10.79
C VAL A 105 -6.49 3.68 -9.91
N ALA A 106 -6.23 3.65 -8.60
CA ALA A 106 -7.04 2.91 -7.63
C ALA A 106 -8.50 3.39 -7.61
N LYS A 107 -8.69 4.72 -7.54
CA LYS A 107 -10.02 5.34 -7.53
C LYS A 107 -10.78 5.07 -8.83
N ASN A 108 -10.15 5.27 -9.98
CA ASN A 108 -10.77 4.98 -11.27
C ASN A 108 -11.21 3.52 -11.38
N PHE A 109 -10.43 2.59 -10.85
CA PHE A 109 -10.81 1.17 -10.81
C PHE A 109 -11.99 0.93 -9.89
N ALA A 110 -11.99 1.52 -8.68
CA ALA A 110 -13.09 1.40 -7.73
C ALA A 110 -14.41 1.94 -8.31
N ASP A 111 -14.36 3.15 -8.91
CA ASP A 111 -15.51 3.82 -9.54
C ASP A 111 -16.08 2.96 -10.68
N LYS A 112 -15.24 2.44 -11.57
CA LYS A 112 -15.63 1.53 -12.67
C LYS A 112 -16.34 0.26 -12.20
N ASN A 113 -15.97 -0.24 -11.03
CA ASN A 113 -16.49 -1.49 -10.46
C ASN A 113 -17.59 -1.26 -9.42
N ASN A 114 -18.10 -0.03 -9.26
CA ASN A 114 -19.11 0.36 -8.27
C ASN A 114 -18.73 -0.03 -6.82
N ILE A 115 -17.47 0.21 -6.45
CA ILE A 115 -16.95 -0.06 -5.11
C ILE A 115 -16.95 1.26 -4.32
N ASN A 116 -17.88 1.39 -3.37
CA ASN A 116 -18.15 2.65 -2.67
C ASN A 116 -17.71 2.67 -1.20
N ASN A 117 -17.12 1.59 -0.72
CA ASN A 117 -16.68 1.41 0.67
C ASN A 117 -15.16 1.54 0.82
N ILE A 118 -14.51 2.31 -0.07
CA ILE A 118 -13.10 2.66 0.00
C ILE A 118 -12.95 4.18 -0.07
N GLU A 119 -12.21 4.72 0.88
CA GLU A 119 -11.74 6.12 0.86
C GLU A 119 -10.25 6.17 0.55
N PHE A 120 -9.86 6.97 -0.44
CA PHE A 120 -8.46 7.14 -0.84
C PHE A 120 -7.89 8.44 -0.25
N VAL A 121 -6.72 8.35 0.38
CA VAL A 121 -6.05 9.47 1.05
C VAL A 121 -4.62 9.59 0.56
N ASN A 122 -4.29 10.71 -0.07
CA ASN A 122 -2.94 11.04 -0.49
C ASN A 122 -2.23 11.85 0.60
N THR A 123 -1.30 11.23 1.30
CA THR A 123 -0.54 11.88 2.37
C THR A 123 0.75 11.13 2.69
N ASP A 124 1.73 11.82 3.27
CA ASP A 124 2.84 11.15 3.96
C ASP A 124 2.35 10.65 5.33
N ILE A 125 2.77 9.47 5.72
CA ILE A 125 2.46 8.91 7.06
C ILE A 125 2.91 9.88 8.16
N LEU A 126 4.04 10.56 7.97
CA LEU A 126 4.61 11.49 8.93
C LEU A 126 3.80 12.78 9.12
N ASP A 127 2.83 13.07 8.25
CA ASP A 127 1.90 14.21 8.41
C ASP A 127 0.89 13.98 9.53
N ASP A 128 0.76 12.74 10.03
CA ASP A 128 -0.06 12.37 11.18
C ASP A 128 -1.52 12.86 11.10
N VAL A 129 -2.15 12.63 9.94
CA VAL A 129 -3.51 13.13 9.64
C VAL A 129 -4.65 12.22 10.16
N LEU A 130 -4.32 11.00 10.59
CA LEU A 130 -5.32 9.99 11.00
C LEU A 130 -5.82 10.24 12.42
N THR A 131 -7.12 10.02 12.62
CA THR A 131 -7.75 10.03 13.95
C THR A 131 -7.26 8.87 14.80
N GLU A 132 -6.98 9.14 16.08
CA GLU A 132 -6.57 8.10 17.03
C GLU A 132 -7.74 7.15 17.38
N ASN A 133 -7.43 5.90 17.68
CA ASN A 133 -8.39 4.87 18.10
C ASN A 133 -9.59 4.67 17.13
N PHE A 134 -9.35 4.73 15.83
CA PHE A 134 -10.41 4.62 14.82
C PHE A 134 -10.47 3.25 14.14
N PHE A 135 -9.32 2.69 13.73
CA PHE A 135 -9.26 1.47 12.93
C PHE A 135 -9.28 0.20 13.79
N ASP A 136 -10.06 -0.77 13.36
CA ASP A 136 -10.04 -2.11 13.96
C ASP A 136 -8.80 -2.90 13.52
N PHE A 137 -8.40 -2.72 12.25
CA PHE A 137 -7.26 -3.41 11.64
C PHE A 137 -6.43 -2.47 10.77
N ILE A 138 -5.12 -2.71 10.77
CA ILE A 138 -4.19 -1.98 9.90
C ILE A 138 -3.34 -2.99 9.12
N TRP A 139 -3.28 -2.81 7.80
CA TRP A 139 -2.35 -3.49 6.92
C TRP A 139 -1.25 -2.52 6.50
N CYS A 140 0.00 -2.81 6.86
CA CYS A 140 1.18 -2.03 6.50
C CYS A 140 2.33 -2.96 6.07
N ASN A 141 2.31 -3.41 4.82
CA ASN A 141 3.26 -4.39 4.33
C ASN A 141 4.19 -3.82 3.27
N GLY A 142 5.48 -3.79 3.55
CA GLY A 142 6.50 -3.34 2.60
C GLY A 142 6.65 -1.82 2.47
N VAL A 143 6.17 -1.03 3.44
CA VAL A 143 6.05 0.44 3.36
C VAL A 143 7.00 1.18 4.30
N LEU A 144 6.98 0.89 5.60
CA LEU A 144 7.65 1.71 6.62
C LEU A 144 9.14 1.94 6.36
N HIS A 145 9.85 0.95 5.84
CA HIS A 145 11.27 1.06 5.53
C HIS A 145 11.59 1.98 4.33
N HIS A 146 10.57 2.53 3.66
CA HIS A 146 10.69 3.55 2.62
C HIS A 146 10.41 4.96 3.13
N THR A 147 9.93 5.12 4.36
CA THR A 147 9.69 6.43 4.99
C THR A 147 10.99 7.01 5.53
N LYS A 148 10.98 8.31 5.81
CA LYS A 148 12.11 9.03 6.39
C LYS A 148 12.47 8.52 7.79
N ASP A 149 11.45 8.19 8.58
CA ASP A 149 11.58 7.65 9.93
C ASP A 149 10.60 6.48 10.10
N PRO A 150 11.06 5.22 9.88
CA PRO A 150 10.22 4.04 9.98
C PRO A 150 9.57 3.83 11.34
N TYR A 151 10.30 4.14 12.43
CA TYR A 151 9.80 3.96 13.78
C TYR A 151 8.73 5.01 14.12
N LYS A 152 8.97 6.28 13.81
CA LYS A 152 7.99 7.34 13.99
C LYS A 152 6.73 7.06 13.16
N SER A 153 6.89 6.63 11.91
CA SER A 153 5.77 6.25 11.05
C SER A 153 4.96 5.11 11.65
N PHE A 154 5.63 4.09 12.22
CA PHE A 154 4.94 3.01 12.94
C PHE A 154 4.17 3.53 14.15
N CYS A 155 4.77 4.40 14.97
CA CYS A 155 4.10 5.00 16.13
C CYS A 155 2.84 5.79 15.72
N ILE A 156 2.91 6.55 14.62
CA ILE A 156 1.79 7.34 14.12
C ILE A 156 0.62 6.44 13.70
N ILE A 157 0.87 5.45 12.85
CA ILE A 157 -0.21 4.55 12.41
C ILE A 157 -0.77 3.71 13.56
N SER A 158 0.07 3.33 14.53
CA SER A 158 -0.36 2.57 15.71
C SER A 158 -1.32 3.36 16.61
N LYS A 159 -1.18 4.69 16.70
CA LYS A 159 -2.12 5.55 17.44
C LYS A 159 -3.53 5.54 16.84
N SER A 160 -3.64 5.36 15.52
CA SER A 160 -4.94 5.27 14.85
C SER A 160 -5.66 3.93 15.06
N LEU A 161 -4.96 2.93 15.60
CA LEU A 161 -5.52 1.63 15.93
C LEU A 161 -6.35 1.71 17.22
N ARG A 162 -7.51 1.07 17.22
CA ARG A 162 -8.35 0.92 18.42
C ARG A 162 -7.66 0.07 19.49
N LYS A 163 -8.09 0.26 20.73
CA LYS A 163 -7.80 -0.70 21.79
C LYS A 163 -8.28 -2.09 21.33
N GLU A 164 -7.42 -3.11 21.49
CA GLU A 164 -7.67 -4.49 21.02
C GLU A 164 -7.71 -4.66 19.49
N GLY A 165 -7.33 -3.63 18.71
CA GLY A 165 -7.14 -3.75 17.29
C GLY A 165 -5.83 -4.45 16.93
N TYR A 166 -5.67 -4.82 15.66
CA TYR A 166 -4.51 -5.55 15.17
C TYR A 166 -3.84 -4.83 14.01
N ILE A 167 -2.52 -4.82 14.02
CA ILE A 167 -1.71 -4.30 12.92
C ILE A 167 -0.82 -5.39 12.35
N LEU A 168 -0.89 -5.59 11.01
CA LEU A 168 0.06 -6.39 10.29
C LEU A 168 1.15 -5.47 9.72
N VAL A 169 2.40 -5.70 10.13
CA VAL A 169 3.56 -4.97 9.62
C VAL A 169 4.50 -5.91 8.90
N GLY A 170 4.75 -5.63 7.62
CA GLY A 170 5.75 -6.32 6.82
C GLY A 170 6.97 -5.44 6.56
N LEU A 171 8.15 -5.90 6.98
CA LEU A 171 9.42 -5.22 6.74
C LEU A 171 10.37 -6.10 5.94
N TYR A 172 11.21 -5.47 5.12
CA TYR A 172 12.26 -6.20 4.43
C TYR A 172 13.38 -6.62 5.39
N ASN A 173 13.62 -7.90 5.47
CA ASN A 173 14.79 -8.42 6.17
C ASN A 173 16.05 -8.20 5.31
N ARG A 174 17.09 -7.60 5.91
CA ARG A 174 18.37 -7.34 5.23
C ARG A 174 19.03 -8.63 4.73
N PHE A 175 18.99 -9.69 5.53
CA PHE A 175 19.55 -11.00 5.15
C PHE A 175 18.72 -11.68 4.06
N GLY A 176 17.39 -11.59 4.11
CA GLY A 176 16.51 -12.12 3.05
C GLY A 176 16.72 -11.44 1.70
N ARG A 177 17.31 -10.22 1.68
CA ARG A 177 17.66 -9.48 0.45
C ARG A 177 19.13 -9.63 0.04
N ALA A 178 19.94 -10.43 0.76
CA ALA A 178 21.37 -10.61 0.47
C ALA A 178 21.61 -10.97 -1.01
N ARG A 179 20.83 -11.91 -1.56
CA ARG A 179 20.88 -12.29 -2.98
C ARG A 179 20.61 -11.10 -3.92
N THR A 180 19.63 -10.27 -3.62
CA THR A 180 19.30 -9.06 -4.41
C THR A 180 20.41 -8.01 -4.33
N ILE A 181 21.01 -7.86 -3.15
CA ILE A 181 22.12 -6.93 -2.94
C ILE A 181 23.36 -7.39 -3.72
N ILE A 182 23.71 -8.69 -3.62
CA ILE A 182 24.81 -9.30 -4.38
C ILE A 182 24.58 -9.11 -5.88
N ARG A 183 23.36 -9.41 -6.38
CA ARG A 183 23.00 -9.18 -7.81
C ARG A 183 23.20 -7.71 -8.23
N LYS A 184 22.84 -6.76 -7.39
CA LYS A 184 23.02 -5.33 -7.69
C LYS A 184 24.49 -4.95 -7.82
N TYR A 185 25.36 -5.51 -6.98
CA TYR A 185 26.80 -5.29 -7.07
C TYR A 185 27.41 -5.98 -8.31
N LEU A 186 27.03 -7.24 -8.56
CA LEU A 186 27.48 -7.97 -9.75
C LEU A 186 27.03 -7.28 -11.05
N TYR A 187 25.81 -6.71 -11.06
CA TYR A 187 25.31 -5.93 -12.19
C TYR A 187 26.17 -4.66 -12.45
N LYS A 188 26.59 -3.98 -11.38
CA LYS A 188 27.45 -2.79 -11.51
C LYS A 188 28.85 -3.12 -12.04
N ILE A 189 29.39 -4.29 -11.69
CA ILE A 189 30.75 -4.72 -12.07
C ILE A 189 30.76 -5.37 -13.45
N PHE A 190 29.84 -6.26 -13.72
CA PHE A 190 29.90 -7.15 -14.88
C PHE A 190 28.84 -6.85 -15.96
N GLY A 191 27.93 -5.94 -15.73
CA GLY A 191 26.85 -5.61 -16.67
C GLY A 191 25.77 -6.70 -16.79
N LYS A 192 24.74 -6.40 -17.61
CA LYS A 192 23.52 -7.24 -17.73
C LYS A 192 23.76 -8.64 -18.33
N ASN A 193 24.69 -8.74 -19.26
CA ASN A 193 24.88 -9.99 -20.04
C ASN A 193 25.54 -11.11 -19.21
N ILE A 194 26.51 -10.78 -18.39
CA ILE A 194 27.20 -11.75 -17.53
C ILE A 194 26.28 -12.21 -16.39
N LEU A 195 25.45 -11.32 -15.86
CA LEU A 195 24.45 -11.68 -14.84
C LEU A 195 23.43 -12.72 -15.33
N LYS A 196 23.01 -12.65 -16.60
CA LYS A 196 22.10 -13.65 -17.19
C LYS A 196 22.74 -15.05 -17.30
N ILE A 197 24.06 -15.11 -17.39
CA ILE A 197 24.82 -16.39 -17.41
C ILE A 197 24.90 -16.97 -15.99
N LEU A 198 25.18 -16.11 -15.00
CA LEU A 198 25.37 -16.52 -13.60
C LEU A 198 24.04 -16.79 -12.86
N ASP A 199 22.93 -16.23 -13.31
CA ASP A 199 21.62 -16.40 -12.68
C ASP A 199 20.55 -16.74 -13.72
N PRO A 200 20.24 -18.04 -13.88
CA PRO A 200 19.25 -18.52 -14.85
C PRO A 200 17.84 -17.93 -14.64
N THR A 201 17.50 -17.44 -13.43
CA THR A 201 16.19 -16.85 -13.14
C THR A 201 15.99 -15.48 -13.81
N LEU A 202 17.05 -14.88 -14.36
CA LEU A 202 17.00 -13.64 -15.14
C LEU A 202 16.76 -13.85 -16.63
N LYS A 203 16.62 -15.10 -17.08
CA LYS A 203 16.33 -15.46 -18.48
C LYS A 203 14.85 -15.38 -18.87
N LYS A 204 13.99 -15.06 -17.90
CA LYS A 204 12.54 -14.85 -18.11
C LYS A 204 12.19 -13.38 -18.31
#